data_8307aba0b55ec34a1da6d869a2bf0716
#
_entry.id   8307aba0b55ec34a1da6d869a2bf0716
#
_cell.length_a   1.000
_cell.length_b   1.000
_cell.length_c   1.000
_cell.angle_alpha   90.00
_cell.angle_beta   90.00
_cell.angle_gamma   90.00
#
_symmetry.space_group_name_H-M   'P 1'
#
loop_
_entity.id
_entity.type
_entity.pdbx_description
1 polymer ?
#
loop_
_entity_poly.entity_id
_entity_poly.type
_entity_poly.pdbx_seq_one_letter_code
_entity_poly.pdbx_strand_id
1 'polypeptide(L)'
;MSEINYVSGRMDNIPISRLHYKMLWLIGLGIFLDGFDVYLSGGVLGVLLKSGWSTINLNATFISVTFVGLLIGSLLTGFVGDSMGRKFAYQLNLLIFGLASLVAAVSPNMIFLIVCRGIMGIGLGAEIVTGYALLAEFVPSKTRGKWVSMLSLITNVSAPASALLGYLIIPRLGWRWMFVIVGVLSLIVWFLRRTMPESPRWYESKGMIEKAEEVIEMFEKKAEDETGIHVSRPVLDMNSKSKLQSKKTCKIL
;
A
#
# COMPACT_ATOMS: atom_id res chain seq x y z
N MET A 1 31.26 -15.62 3.21
CA MET A 1 30.35 -15.36 4.32
C MET A 1 29.50 -14.15 3.94
N SER A 2 28.20 -14.34 3.79
CA SER A 2 27.26 -13.34 3.34
C SER A 2 27.29 -12.12 4.27
N GLU A 3 27.48 -10.92 3.70
CA GLU A 3 27.28 -9.66 4.42
C GLU A 3 25.86 -9.71 4.99
N ILE A 4 25.75 -9.91 6.30
CA ILE A 4 24.48 -9.82 7.00
C ILE A 4 24.05 -8.37 6.83
N ASN A 5 22.95 -8.13 6.10
CA ASN A 5 22.33 -6.82 6.06
C ASN A 5 21.97 -6.46 7.51
N TYR A 6 22.68 -5.51 8.07
CA TYR A 6 22.61 -5.12 9.48
C TYR A 6 21.18 -4.84 9.92
N VAL A 7 20.47 -4.04 9.12
CA VAL A 7 19.06 -3.68 9.35
C VAL A 7 18.15 -4.90 9.31
N SER A 8 18.34 -5.78 8.33
CA SER A 8 17.51 -6.99 8.20
C SER A 8 17.69 -7.93 9.39
N GLY A 9 18.93 -8.12 9.85
CA GLY A 9 19.21 -8.98 11.00
C GLY A 9 18.60 -8.46 12.30
N ARG A 10 18.62 -7.15 12.53
CA ARG A 10 17.98 -6.54 13.71
C ARG A 10 16.46 -6.65 13.64
N MET A 11 15.85 -6.28 12.54
CA MET A 11 14.39 -6.38 12.34
C MET A 11 13.87 -7.81 12.53
N ASP A 12 14.64 -8.82 12.13
CA ASP A 12 14.26 -10.23 12.26
C ASP A 12 14.29 -10.74 13.71
N ASN A 13 14.98 -10.06 14.61
CA ASN A 13 15.09 -10.40 16.04
C ASN A 13 14.13 -9.61 16.93
N ILE A 14 13.42 -8.61 16.39
CA ILE A 14 12.47 -7.81 17.17
C ILE A 14 11.22 -8.64 17.50
N PRO A 15 10.82 -8.77 18.78
CA PRO A 15 9.55 -9.39 19.16
C PRO A 15 8.35 -8.66 18.53
N ILE A 16 7.30 -9.43 18.22
CA ILE A 16 6.08 -8.86 17.67
C ILE A 16 5.43 -7.94 18.72
N SER A 17 5.19 -6.69 18.34
CA SER A 17 4.63 -5.63 19.17
C SER A 17 3.39 -5.01 18.52
N ARG A 18 2.66 -4.18 19.24
CA ARG A 18 1.50 -3.41 18.72
C ARG A 18 1.87 -2.55 17.52
N LEU A 19 3.14 -2.17 17.39
CA LEU A 19 3.58 -1.38 16.23
C LEU A 19 3.49 -2.20 14.93
N HIS A 20 3.80 -3.50 14.96
CA HIS A 20 3.65 -4.38 13.80
C HIS A 20 2.16 -4.50 13.38
N TYR A 21 1.26 -4.64 14.35
CA TYR A 21 -0.18 -4.63 14.08
C TYR A 21 -0.68 -3.27 13.56
N LYS A 22 -0.13 -2.16 14.09
CA LYS A 22 -0.42 -0.83 13.55
C LYS A 22 -0.01 -0.72 12.09
N MET A 23 1.17 -1.24 11.70
CA MET A 23 1.60 -1.28 10.31
C MET A 23 0.66 -2.14 9.45
N LEU A 24 0.30 -3.34 9.94
CA LEU A 24 -0.66 -4.20 9.25
C LEU A 24 -2.00 -3.50 8.98
N TRP A 25 -2.56 -2.81 9.96
CA TRP A 25 -3.83 -2.11 9.80
C TRP A 25 -3.75 -0.90 8.88
N LEU A 26 -2.69 -0.08 8.99
CA LEU A 26 -2.51 1.09 8.13
C LEU A 26 -2.29 0.69 6.66
N ILE A 27 -1.58 -0.40 6.43
CA ILE A 27 -1.38 -0.97 5.10
C ILE A 27 -2.67 -1.66 4.64
N GLY A 28 -3.25 -2.50 5.49
CA GLY A 28 -4.42 -3.30 5.19
C GLY A 28 -5.67 -2.49 4.85
N LEU A 29 -5.88 -1.34 5.51
CA LEU A 29 -7.01 -0.46 5.19
C LEU A 29 -6.96 0.05 3.75
N GLY A 30 -5.79 0.41 3.22
CA GLY A 30 -5.71 0.84 1.83
C GLY A 30 -5.93 -0.32 0.87
N ILE A 31 -5.26 -1.45 1.07
CA ILE A 31 -5.46 -2.63 0.22
C ILE A 31 -6.91 -3.15 0.34
N PHE A 32 -7.57 -2.97 1.48
CA PHE A 32 -9.00 -3.24 1.63
C PHE A 32 -9.83 -2.34 0.70
N LEU A 33 -9.53 -1.03 0.65
CA LEU A 33 -10.24 -0.09 -0.22
C LEU A 33 -9.99 -0.40 -1.70
N ASP A 34 -8.79 -0.86 -2.05
CA ASP A 34 -8.46 -1.31 -3.40
C ASP A 34 -9.31 -2.52 -3.80
N GLY A 35 -9.33 -3.56 -2.97
CA GLY A 35 -10.18 -4.73 -3.20
C GLY A 35 -11.66 -4.34 -3.24
N PHE A 36 -12.11 -3.48 -2.32
CA PHE A 36 -13.48 -2.99 -2.27
C PHE A 36 -13.90 -2.32 -3.59
N ASP A 37 -13.05 -1.46 -4.15
CA ASP A 37 -13.31 -0.78 -5.41
C ASP A 37 -13.32 -1.73 -6.63
N VAL A 38 -12.42 -2.72 -6.65
CA VAL A 38 -12.41 -3.73 -7.71
C VAL A 38 -13.72 -4.53 -7.71
N TYR A 39 -14.17 -5.02 -6.56
CA TYR A 39 -15.40 -5.80 -6.44
C TYR A 39 -16.66 -4.96 -6.64
N LEU A 40 -16.65 -3.70 -6.24
CA LEU A 40 -17.73 -2.75 -6.43
C LEU A 40 -18.04 -2.54 -7.92
N SER A 41 -17.05 -2.58 -8.76
CA SER A 41 -17.18 -2.33 -10.21
C SER A 41 -18.24 -3.22 -10.85
N GLY A 42 -18.35 -4.49 -10.46
CA GLY A 42 -19.37 -5.42 -10.98
C GLY A 42 -20.80 -4.94 -10.71
N GLY A 43 -21.09 -4.49 -9.49
CA GLY A 43 -22.40 -3.94 -9.10
C GLY A 43 -22.74 -2.66 -9.84
N VAL A 44 -21.78 -1.74 -9.91
CA VAL A 44 -21.95 -0.45 -10.63
C VAL A 44 -22.21 -0.67 -12.12
N LEU A 45 -21.38 -1.47 -12.80
CA LEU A 45 -21.51 -1.73 -14.22
C LEU A 45 -22.84 -2.42 -14.57
N GLY A 46 -23.35 -3.29 -13.69
CA GLY A 46 -24.66 -3.91 -13.84
C GLY A 46 -25.80 -2.88 -13.83
N VAL A 47 -25.75 -1.89 -12.95
CA VAL A 47 -26.74 -0.80 -12.88
C VAL A 47 -26.62 0.14 -14.08
N LEU A 48 -25.41 0.50 -14.48
CA LEU A 48 -25.17 1.36 -15.65
C LEU A 48 -25.68 0.74 -16.94
N LEU A 49 -25.52 -0.59 -17.10
CA LEU A 49 -26.05 -1.32 -18.24
C LEU A 49 -27.57 -1.32 -18.24
N LYS A 50 -28.21 -1.63 -17.08
CA LYS A 50 -29.67 -1.65 -16.94
C LYS A 50 -30.32 -0.30 -17.17
N SER A 51 -29.66 0.79 -16.79
CA SER A 51 -30.17 2.16 -16.98
C SER A 51 -29.95 2.71 -18.38
N GLY A 52 -29.29 1.99 -19.27
CA GLY A 52 -28.93 2.47 -20.61
C GLY A 52 -27.80 3.51 -20.64
N TRP A 53 -27.17 3.77 -19.48
CA TRP A 53 -26.06 4.74 -19.37
C TRP A 53 -24.72 4.16 -19.90
N SER A 54 -24.65 2.83 -20.04
CA SER A 54 -23.51 2.10 -20.59
C SER A 54 -23.96 0.99 -21.53
N THR A 55 -22.99 0.43 -22.26
CA THR A 55 -23.16 -0.75 -23.12
C THR A 55 -22.20 -1.87 -22.67
N ILE A 56 -22.44 -3.09 -23.14
CA ILE A 56 -21.57 -4.24 -22.84
C ILE A 56 -20.10 -3.96 -23.27
N ASN A 57 -19.93 -3.35 -24.44
CA ASN A 57 -18.59 -3.01 -24.94
C ASN A 57 -17.90 -1.95 -24.08
N LEU A 58 -18.61 -0.92 -23.63
CA LEU A 58 -18.07 0.09 -22.73
C LEU A 58 -17.75 -0.48 -21.35
N ASN A 59 -18.57 -1.40 -20.85
CA ASN A 59 -18.30 -2.12 -19.61
C ASN A 59 -17.03 -2.97 -19.72
N ALA A 60 -16.86 -3.69 -20.83
CA ALA A 60 -15.64 -4.46 -21.10
C ALA A 60 -14.41 -3.54 -21.19
N THR A 61 -14.53 -2.39 -21.86
CA THR A 61 -13.48 -1.37 -21.95
C THR A 61 -13.11 -0.82 -20.57
N PHE A 62 -14.10 -0.54 -19.71
CA PHE A 62 -13.88 -0.09 -18.34
C PHE A 62 -13.03 -1.07 -17.56
N ILE A 63 -13.36 -2.37 -17.62
CA ILE A 63 -12.60 -3.43 -16.95
C ILE A 63 -11.20 -3.53 -17.54
N SER A 64 -11.06 -3.55 -18.87
CA SER A 64 -9.78 -3.67 -19.57
C SER A 64 -8.85 -2.52 -19.23
N VAL A 65 -9.33 -1.28 -19.26
CA VAL A 65 -8.57 -0.08 -18.91
C VAL A 65 -8.13 -0.12 -17.44
N THR A 66 -8.96 -0.66 -16.54
CA THR A 66 -8.56 -0.87 -15.15
C THR A 66 -7.32 -1.77 -15.06
N PHE A 67 -7.33 -2.92 -15.74
CA PHE A 67 -6.20 -3.85 -15.69
C PHE A 67 -4.95 -3.29 -16.37
N VAL A 68 -5.10 -2.54 -17.45
CA VAL A 68 -3.98 -1.82 -18.08
C VAL A 68 -3.39 -0.78 -17.12
N GLY A 69 -4.23 -0.01 -16.45
CA GLY A 69 -3.81 0.93 -15.41
C GLY A 69 -3.06 0.22 -14.27
N LEU A 70 -3.61 -0.90 -13.80
CA LEU A 70 -3.02 -1.73 -12.74
C LEU A 70 -1.62 -2.25 -13.13
N LEU A 71 -1.45 -2.71 -14.36
CA LEU A 71 -0.16 -3.12 -14.89
C LEU A 71 0.84 -1.95 -14.91
N ILE A 72 0.43 -0.81 -15.45
CA ILE A 72 1.27 0.39 -15.51
C ILE A 72 1.67 0.83 -14.10
N GLY A 73 0.71 0.90 -13.17
CA GLY A 73 0.96 1.31 -11.79
C GLY A 73 1.92 0.38 -11.06
N SER A 74 1.76 -0.94 -11.23
CA SER A 74 2.66 -1.93 -10.63
C SER A 74 4.12 -1.81 -11.11
N LEU A 75 4.32 -1.46 -12.37
CA LEU A 75 5.66 -1.23 -12.93
C LEU A 75 6.26 0.09 -12.43
N LEU A 76 5.48 1.16 -12.45
CA LEU A 76 5.94 2.50 -12.06
C LEU A 76 6.29 2.59 -10.58
N THR A 77 5.53 1.92 -9.72
CA THR A 77 5.72 2.03 -8.27
C THR A 77 7.06 1.45 -7.79
N GLY A 78 7.58 0.43 -8.46
CA GLY A 78 8.92 -0.09 -8.19
C GLY A 78 9.97 1.01 -8.35
N PHE A 79 9.94 1.71 -9.48
CA PHE A 79 10.85 2.81 -9.77
C PHE A 79 10.69 4.00 -8.82
N VAL A 80 9.44 4.44 -8.57
CA VAL A 80 9.16 5.55 -7.65
C VAL A 80 9.54 5.20 -6.21
N GLY A 81 9.18 4.01 -5.73
CA GLY A 81 9.49 3.54 -4.39
C GLY A 81 10.98 3.38 -4.12
N ASP A 82 11.74 2.94 -5.13
CA ASP A 82 13.18 2.84 -5.00
C ASP A 82 13.86 4.21 -5.03
N SER A 83 13.37 5.17 -5.82
CA SER A 83 13.98 6.50 -5.94
C SER A 83 13.61 7.45 -4.81
N MET A 84 12.32 7.56 -4.48
CA MET A 84 11.76 8.59 -3.60
C MET A 84 11.39 8.07 -2.20
N GLY A 85 11.38 6.77 -1.99
CA GLY A 85 11.01 6.14 -0.72
C GLY A 85 9.72 5.33 -0.80
N ARG A 86 9.65 4.26 0.00
CA ARG A 86 8.50 3.36 0.04
C ARG A 86 7.25 4.05 0.57
N LYS A 87 7.40 4.81 1.66
CA LYS A 87 6.31 5.58 2.26
C LYS A 87 5.77 6.64 1.30
N PHE A 88 6.66 7.38 0.62
CA PHE A 88 6.23 8.40 -0.34
C PHE A 88 5.43 7.79 -1.49
N ALA A 89 5.96 6.76 -2.14
CA ALA A 89 5.26 6.06 -3.22
C ALA A 89 3.89 5.56 -2.76
N TYR A 90 3.85 4.95 -1.57
CA TYR A 90 2.64 4.40 -0.99
C TYR A 90 1.57 5.45 -0.68
N GLN A 91 1.97 6.62 -0.21
CA GLN A 91 1.05 7.74 -0.01
C GLN A 91 0.57 8.36 -1.32
N LEU A 92 1.46 8.51 -2.29
CA LEU A 92 1.11 9.09 -3.59
C LEU A 92 0.08 8.23 -4.33
N ASN A 93 0.24 6.90 -4.28
CA ASN A 93 -0.67 5.97 -4.95
C ASN A 93 -2.10 6.09 -4.42
N LEU A 94 -2.25 6.10 -3.09
CA LEU A 94 -3.56 6.23 -2.45
C LEU A 94 -4.20 7.62 -2.68
N LEU A 95 -3.38 8.67 -2.76
CA LEU A 95 -3.86 10.02 -3.08
C LEU A 95 -4.40 10.09 -4.53
N ILE A 96 -3.65 9.55 -5.49
CA ILE A 96 -4.07 9.49 -6.90
C ILE A 96 -5.38 8.70 -7.02
N PHE A 97 -5.44 7.53 -6.39
CA PHE A 97 -6.62 6.68 -6.39
C PHE A 97 -7.83 7.39 -5.77
N GLY A 98 -7.68 7.98 -4.58
CA GLY A 98 -8.77 8.65 -3.88
C GLY A 98 -9.31 9.88 -4.63
N LEU A 99 -8.43 10.72 -5.17
CA LEU A 99 -8.84 11.90 -5.97
C LEU A 99 -9.51 11.46 -7.27
N ALA A 100 -8.96 10.47 -7.99
CA ALA A 100 -9.57 9.97 -9.21
C ALA A 100 -10.95 9.35 -8.95
N SER A 101 -11.16 8.70 -7.79
CA SER A 101 -12.45 8.17 -7.37
C SER A 101 -13.47 9.27 -7.14
N LEU A 102 -13.10 10.37 -6.47
CA LEU A 102 -14.01 11.52 -6.29
C LEU A 102 -14.37 12.17 -7.62
N VAL A 103 -13.42 12.29 -8.55
CA VAL A 103 -13.67 12.81 -9.91
C VAL A 103 -14.58 11.85 -10.69
N ALA A 104 -14.42 10.54 -10.54
CA ALA A 104 -15.28 9.52 -11.14
C ALA A 104 -16.75 9.64 -10.68
N ALA A 105 -17.00 10.07 -9.44
CA ALA A 105 -18.34 10.25 -8.91
C ALA A 105 -19.15 11.32 -9.65
N VAL A 106 -18.49 12.34 -10.21
CA VAL A 106 -19.13 13.45 -10.97
C VAL A 106 -19.07 13.22 -12.48
N SER A 107 -18.72 12.01 -12.94
CA SER A 107 -18.60 11.73 -14.38
C SER A 107 -19.89 12.00 -15.16
N PRO A 108 -19.80 12.76 -16.27
CA PRO A 108 -20.98 13.10 -17.11
C PRO A 108 -21.35 11.95 -18.06
N ASN A 109 -20.41 11.11 -18.44
CA ASN A 109 -20.61 10.03 -19.40
C ASN A 109 -19.67 8.85 -19.11
N MET A 110 -19.91 7.71 -19.78
CA MET A 110 -19.15 6.48 -19.56
C MET A 110 -17.68 6.59 -20.02
N ILE A 111 -17.40 7.36 -21.06
CA ILE A 111 -16.04 7.56 -21.55
C ILE A 111 -15.19 8.28 -20.50
N PHE A 112 -15.73 9.34 -19.90
CA PHE A 112 -15.05 10.05 -18.81
C PHE A 112 -14.81 9.12 -17.60
N LEU A 113 -15.81 8.30 -17.25
CA LEU A 113 -15.68 7.33 -16.18
C LEU A 113 -14.57 6.30 -16.48
N ILE A 114 -14.44 5.85 -17.73
CA ILE A 114 -13.36 4.93 -18.17
C ILE A 114 -11.99 5.59 -18.02
N VAL A 115 -11.84 6.87 -18.37
CA VAL A 115 -10.57 7.59 -18.17
C VAL A 115 -10.22 7.69 -16.69
N CYS A 116 -11.16 8.09 -15.85
CA CYS A 116 -10.97 8.11 -14.40
C CYS A 116 -10.56 6.71 -13.87
N ARG A 117 -11.18 5.67 -14.40
CA ARG A 117 -10.90 4.28 -14.04
C ARG A 117 -9.48 3.85 -14.38
N GLY A 118 -8.96 4.29 -15.52
CA GLY A 118 -7.55 4.08 -15.89
C GLY A 118 -6.58 4.70 -14.88
N ILE A 119 -6.85 5.94 -14.47
CA ILE A 119 -6.06 6.64 -13.45
C ILE A 119 -6.18 5.94 -12.09
N MET A 120 -7.39 5.55 -11.68
CA MET A 120 -7.60 4.75 -10.47
C MET A 120 -6.83 3.43 -10.53
N GLY A 121 -6.85 2.75 -11.69
CA GLY A 121 -6.11 1.51 -11.92
C GLY A 121 -4.60 1.65 -11.68
N ILE A 122 -4.00 2.76 -12.11
CA ILE A 122 -2.58 3.06 -11.84
C ILE A 122 -2.32 3.13 -10.32
N GLY A 123 -3.17 3.85 -9.58
CA GLY A 123 -3.07 3.91 -8.12
C GLY A 123 -3.21 2.53 -7.47
N LEU A 124 -4.22 1.74 -7.88
CA LEU A 124 -4.48 0.38 -7.38
C LEU A 124 -3.28 -0.56 -7.57
N GLY A 125 -2.72 -0.62 -8.80
CA GLY A 125 -1.59 -1.50 -9.09
C GLY A 125 -0.35 -1.15 -8.31
N ALA A 126 -0.10 0.14 -8.18
CA ALA A 126 1.01 0.68 -7.41
C ALA A 126 0.84 0.41 -5.90
N GLU A 127 -0.38 0.56 -5.38
CA GLU A 127 -0.73 0.34 -3.97
C GLU A 127 -0.52 -1.12 -3.56
N ILE A 128 -1.03 -2.07 -4.33
CA ILE A 128 -0.91 -3.51 -4.05
C ILE A 128 0.57 -3.90 -3.94
N VAL A 129 1.38 -3.59 -4.94
CA VAL A 129 2.80 -3.97 -4.95
C VAL A 129 3.55 -3.35 -3.79
N THR A 130 3.36 -2.04 -3.58
CA THR A 130 4.06 -1.32 -2.51
C THR A 130 3.61 -1.77 -1.13
N GLY A 131 2.32 -2.05 -0.93
CA GLY A 131 1.77 -2.47 0.36
C GLY A 131 2.30 -3.82 0.82
N TYR A 132 2.31 -4.83 -0.05
CA TYR A 132 2.88 -6.13 0.27
C TYR A 132 4.40 -6.05 0.52
N ALA A 133 5.12 -5.30 -0.30
CA ALA A 133 6.56 -5.09 -0.12
C ALA A 133 6.85 -4.38 1.21
N LEU A 134 6.12 -3.31 1.51
CA LEU A 134 6.31 -2.50 2.71
C LEU A 134 6.00 -3.31 3.98
N LEU A 135 4.91 -4.08 4.00
CA LEU A 135 4.63 -4.97 5.12
C LEU A 135 5.76 -5.98 5.34
N ALA A 136 6.26 -6.59 4.26
CA ALA A 136 7.35 -7.55 4.33
C ALA A 136 8.67 -6.96 4.84
N GLU A 137 8.85 -5.63 4.72
CA GLU A 137 10.02 -4.91 5.23
C GLU A 137 9.94 -4.61 6.73
N PHE A 138 8.73 -4.53 7.31
CA PHE A 138 8.53 -4.24 8.73
C PHE A 138 8.38 -5.48 9.61
N VAL A 139 8.11 -6.65 9.02
CA VAL A 139 7.85 -7.87 9.81
C VAL A 139 9.04 -8.83 9.77
N PRO A 140 9.26 -9.62 10.87
CA PRO A 140 10.31 -10.62 10.92
C PRO A 140 10.17 -11.67 9.81
N SER A 141 11.29 -12.08 9.22
CA SER A 141 11.33 -13.04 8.10
C SER A 141 10.65 -14.38 8.44
N LYS A 142 10.83 -14.86 9.67
CA LYS A 142 10.26 -16.14 10.16
C LYS A 142 8.73 -16.16 10.14
N THR A 143 8.09 -15.01 10.33
CA THR A 143 6.61 -14.88 10.41
C THR A 143 6.00 -14.16 9.23
N ARG A 144 6.81 -13.75 8.25
CA ARG A 144 6.39 -12.95 7.09
C ARG A 144 5.22 -13.56 6.33
N GLY A 145 5.24 -14.88 6.10
CA GLY A 145 4.13 -15.57 5.44
C GLY A 145 2.80 -15.39 6.16
N LYS A 146 2.79 -15.47 7.51
CA LYS A 146 1.58 -15.23 8.32
C LYS A 146 1.06 -13.81 8.13
N TRP A 147 1.92 -12.79 8.15
CA TRP A 147 1.53 -11.40 7.99
C TRP A 147 0.98 -11.10 6.60
N VAL A 148 1.61 -11.65 5.57
CA VAL A 148 1.14 -11.55 4.18
C VAL A 148 -0.21 -12.25 4.01
N SER A 149 -0.43 -13.41 4.65
CA SER A 149 -1.72 -14.10 4.63
C SER A 149 -2.81 -13.30 5.36
N MET A 150 -2.48 -12.63 6.48
CA MET A 150 -3.43 -11.74 7.16
C MET A 150 -3.81 -10.54 6.28
N LEU A 151 -2.85 -9.96 5.57
CA LEU A 151 -3.11 -8.88 4.61
C LEU A 151 -4.02 -9.35 3.48
N SER A 152 -3.75 -10.53 2.93
CA SER A 152 -4.61 -11.15 1.89
C SER A 152 -6.02 -11.43 2.40
N LEU A 153 -6.17 -11.84 3.67
CA LEU A 153 -7.49 -12.03 4.30
C LEU A 153 -8.26 -10.70 4.36
N ILE A 154 -7.60 -9.62 4.80
CA ILE A 154 -8.20 -8.27 4.84
C ILE A 154 -8.68 -7.87 3.44
N THR A 155 -7.87 -8.12 2.41
CA THR A 155 -8.25 -7.84 1.01
C THR A 155 -9.48 -8.63 0.59
N ASN A 156 -9.55 -9.92 0.92
CA ASN A 156 -10.69 -10.76 0.52
C ASN A 156 -12.00 -10.41 1.25
N VAL A 157 -11.93 -9.91 2.49
CA VAL A 157 -13.11 -9.40 3.22
C VAL A 157 -13.73 -8.19 2.52
N SER A 158 -13.00 -7.48 1.67
CA SER A 158 -13.55 -6.37 0.88
C SER A 158 -14.63 -6.81 -0.12
N ALA A 159 -14.62 -8.05 -0.61
CA ALA A 159 -15.61 -8.56 -1.57
C ALA A 159 -17.03 -8.60 -0.98
N PRO A 160 -17.30 -9.30 0.15
CA PRO A 160 -18.63 -9.26 0.77
C PRO A 160 -19.00 -7.86 1.27
N ALA A 161 -18.04 -7.06 1.77
CA ALA A 161 -18.29 -5.69 2.19
C ALA A 161 -18.77 -4.82 1.00
N SER A 162 -18.12 -4.93 -0.14
CA SER A 162 -18.47 -4.22 -1.37
C SER A 162 -19.86 -4.65 -1.88
N ALA A 163 -20.17 -5.94 -1.89
CA ALA A 163 -21.46 -6.45 -2.31
C ALA A 163 -22.59 -5.95 -1.38
N LEU A 164 -22.37 -5.99 -0.06
CA LEU A 164 -23.35 -5.52 0.94
C LEU A 164 -23.62 -4.02 0.81
N LEU A 165 -22.56 -3.20 0.78
CA LEU A 165 -22.71 -1.76 0.65
C LEU A 165 -23.29 -1.38 -0.71
N GLY A 166 -22.91 -2.05 -1.79
CA GLY A 166 -23.50 -1.87 -3.11
C GLY A 166 -25.01 -2.16 -3.12
N TYR A 167 -25.41 -3.26 -2.49
CA TYR A 167 -26.83 -3.62 -2.35
C TYR A 167 -27.64 -2.58 -1.55
N LEU A 168 -27.06 -2.01 -0.50
CA LEU A 168 -27.76 -1.05 0.36
C LEU A 168 -27.79 0.37 -0.23
N ILE A 169 -26.69 0.80 -0.86
CA ILE A 169 -26.47 2.20 -1.26
C ILE A 169 -26.94 2.47 -2.68
N ILE A 170 -26.62 1.59 -3.63
CA ILE A 170 -26.90 1.85 -5.05
C ILE A 170 -28.39 2.07 -5.33
N PRO A 171 -29.34 1.27 -4.79
CA PRO A 171 -30.76 1.48 -5.04
C PRO A 171 -31.34 2.77 -4.45
N ARG A 172 -30.72 3.30 -3.37
CA ARG A 172 -31.22 4.45 -2.60
C ARG A 172 -30.60 5.77 -3.02
N LEU A 173 -29.26 5.77 -3.17
CA LEU A 173 -28.44 6.97 -3.40
C LEU A 173 -27.84 7.01 -4.80
N GLY A 174 -27.85 5.88 -5.51
CA GLY A 174 -27.23 5.74 -6.82
C GLY A 174 -25.75 5.31 -6.76
N TRP A 175 -25.24 4.87 -7.91
CA TRP A 175 -23.92 4.30 -8.06
C TRP A 175 -22.77 5.32 -7.80
N ARG A 176 -23.01 6.60 -8.00
CA ARG A 176 -22.03 7.67 -7.80
C ARG A 176 -21.54 7.74 -6.36
N TRP A 177 -22.41 7.50 -5.40
CA TRP A 177 -22.05 7.51 -3.99
C TRP A 177 -21.04 6.46 -3.61
N MET A 178 -20.96 5.37 -4.35
CA MET A 178 -19.94 4.34 -4.10
C MET A 178 -18.54 4.88 -4.36
N PHE A 179 -18.34 5.67 -5.43
CA PHE A 179 -17.08 6.35 -5.71
C PHE A 179 -16.77 7.46 -4.70
N VAL A 180 -17.77 8.17 -4.23
CA VAL A 180 -17.60 9.18 -3.15
C VAL A 180 -17.10 8.51 -1.88
N ILE A 181 -17.72 7.40 -1.46
CA ILE A 181 -17.34 6.66 -0.25
C ILE A 181 -15.89 6.17 -0.37
N VAL A 182 -15.54 5.53 -1.47
CA VAL A 182 -14.18 5.05 -1.70
C VAL A 182 -13.19 6.20 -1.68
N GLY A 183 -13.47 7.29 -2.38
CA GLY A 183 -12.58 8.46 -2.44
C GLY A 183 -12.38 9.12 -1.08
N VAL A 184 -13.45 9.34 -0.33
CA VAL A 184 -13.37 9.94 1.02
C VAL A 184 -12.61 9.04 1.98
N LEU A 185 -12.92 7.73 2.01
CA LEU A 185 -12.22 6.79 2.87
C LEU A 185 -10.74 6.69 2.51
N SER A 186 -10.40 6.73 1.22
CA SER A 186 -9.00 6.72 0.76
C SER A 186 -8.24 7.95 1.26
N LEU A 187 -8.85 9.14 1.24
CA LEU A 187 -8.24 10.35 1.79
C LEU A 187 -8.08 10.29 3.31
N ILE A 188 -9.04 9.68 4.03
CA ILE A 188 -8.92 9.45 5.47
C ILE A 188 -7.74 8.52 5.76
N VAL A 189 -7.65 7.39 5.06
CA VAL A 189 -6.53 6.43 5.22
C VAL A 189 -5.20 7.10 4.83
N TRP A 190 -5.17 7.88 3.77
CA TRP A 190 -4.00 8.68 3.37
C TRP A 190 -3.51 9.59 4.50
N PHE A 191 -4.42 10.25 5.18
CA PHE A 191 -4.08 11.10 6.33
C PHE A 191 -3.53 10.28 7.51
N LEU A 192 -4.17 9.16 7.85
CA LEU A 192 -3.74 8.26 8.91
C LEU A 192 -2.33 7.69 8.66
N ARG A 193 -2.00 7.40 7.40
CA ARG A 193 -0.69 6.87 7.00
C ARG A 193 0.47 7.85 7.14
N ARG A 194 0.22 9.13 7.34
CA ARG A 194 1.29 10.11 7.64
C ARG A 194 2.11 9.72 8.86
N THR A 195 1.50 8.99 9.80
CA THR A 195 2.16 8.49 11.01
C THR A 195 3.06 7.28 10.80
N MET A 196 3.05 6.68 9.61
CA MET A 196 3.94 5.58 9.27
C MET A 196 5.40 6.05 9.15
N PRO A 197 6.38 5.30 9.68
CA PRO A 197 7.79 5.54 9.38
C PRO A 197 8.11 5.12 7.94
N GLU A 198 9.23 5.59 7.41
CA GLU A 198 9.81 5.07 6.17
C GLU A 198 10.47 3.72 6.44
N SER A 199 10.67 2.91 5.39
CA SER A 199 11.31 1.61 5.50
C SER A 199 12.76 1.73 5.95
N PRO A 200 13.17 1.03 7.04
CA PRO A 200 14.57 1.02 7.47
C PRO A 200 15.47 0.36 6.44
N ARG A 201 14.97 -0.63 5.69
CA ARG A 201 15.71 -1.28 4.60
C ARG A 201 15.94 -0.35 3.42
N TRP A 202 14.97 0.51 3.12
CA TRP A 202 15.15 1.54 2.10
C TRP A 202 16.21 2.57 2.51
N TYR A 203 16.19 3.04 3.77
CA TYR A 203 17.24 3.93 4.29
C TYR A 203 18.63 3.29 4.20
N GLU A 204 18.75 2.00 4.56
CA GLU A 204 20.00 1.24 4.43
C GLU A 204 20.47 1.20 2.96
N SER A 205 19.58 0.88 2.02
CA SER A 205 19.90 0.83 0.59
C SER A 205 20.37 2.16 0.01
N LYS A 206 19.95 3.28 0.63
CA LYS A 206 20.37 4.64 0.30
C LYS A 206 21.61 5.10 1.07
N GLY A 207 22.15 4.26 1.96
CA GLY A 207 23.29 4.59 2.80
C GLY A 207 22.97 5.61 3.89
N MET A 208 21.69 5.80 4.24
CA MET A 208 21.21 6.67 5.32
C MET A 208 21.11 5.85 6.62
N ILE A 209 22.26 5.37 7.11
CA ILE A 209 22.31 4.40 8.22
C ILE A 209 21.71 4.98 9.51
N GLU A 210 21.99 6.25 9.83
CA GLU A 210 21.46 6.91 11.03
C GLU A 210 19.92 6.89 11.05
N LYS A 211 19.28 7.22 9.92
CA LYS A 211 17.81 7.19 9.81
C LYS A 211 17.24 5.77 9.88
N ALA A 212 17.98 4.79 9.35
CA ALA A 212 17.61 3.39 9.47
C ALA A 212 17.65 2.94 10.94
N GLU A 213 18.70 3.34 11.68
CA GLU A 213 18.85 3.07 13.10
C GLU A 213 17.72 3.70 13.92
N GLU A 214 17.37 4.96 13.68
CA GLU A 214 16.25 5.64 14.36
C GLU A 214 14.93 4.85 14.25
N VAL A 215 14.63 4.35 13.04
CA VAL A 215 13.41 3.56 12.84
C VAL A 215 13.49 2.22 13.57
N ILE A 216 14.62 1.53 13.50
CA ILE A 216 14.80 0.24 14.18
C ILE A 216 14.70 0.41 15.70
N GLU A 217 15.38 1.43 16.27
CA GLU A 217 15.32 1.72 17.70
C GLU A 217 13.89 2.03 18.17
N MET A 218 13.09 2.71 17.34
CA MET A 218 11.69 2.93 17.65
C MET A 218 10.91 1.60 17.76
N PHE A 219 11.19 0.62 16.87
CA PHE A 219 10.56 -0.69 16.92
C PHE A 219 11.08 -1.51 18.11
N GLU A 220 12.38 -1.52 18.37
CA GLU A 220 13.01 -2.22 19.49
C GLU A 220 12.47 -1.71 20.82
N LYS A 221 12.49 -0.37 21.04
CA LYS A 221 12.01 0.25 22.27
C LYS A 221 10.54 -0.10 22.54
N LYS A 222 9.67 -0.01 21.52
CA LYS A 222 8.27 -0.39 21.70
C LYS A 222 8.09 -1.88 21.96
N ALA A 223 8.89 -2.75 21.35
CA ALA A 223 8.84 -4.17 21.62
C ALA A 223 9.34 -4.48 23.03
N GLU A 224 10.42 -3.84 23.50
CA GLU A 224 10.94 -3.97 24.86
C GLU A 224 9.92 -3.49 25.91
N ASP A 225 9.31 -2.31 25.70
CA ASP A 225 8.30 -1.75 26.59
C ASP A 225 7.05 -2.65 26.72
N GLU A 226 6.68 -3.37 25.67
CA GLU A 226 5.50 -4.23 25.65
C GLU A 226 5.74 -5.65 26.10
N THR A 227 6.91 -6.21 25.81
CA THR A 227 7.22 -7.63 26.07
C THR A 227 8.13 -7.85 27.27
N GLY A 228 8.84 -6.82 27.73
CA GLY A 228 9.86 -6.92 28.77
C GLY A 228 11.14 -7.68 28.30
N ILE A 229 11.21 -8.06 27.02
CA ILE A 229 12.35 -8.80 26.45
C ILE A 229 13.35 -7.79 25.95
N HIS A 230 14.55 -7.80 26.52
CA HIS A 230 15.64 -6.94 26.05
C HIS A 230 16.17 -7.44 24.70
N VAL A 231 16.08 -6.60 23.68
CA VAL A 231 16.57 -6.92 22.32
C VAL A 231 18.08 -6.69 22.29
N SER A 232 18.85 -7.76 22.07
CA SER A 232 20.32 -7.67 21.94
C SER A 232 20.68 -6.78 20.75
N ARG A 233 21.30 -5.63 21.03
CA ARG A 233 21.77 -4.67 20.03
C ARG A 233 23.19 -5.03 19.62
N PRO A 234 23.42 -5.57 18.41
CA PRO A 234 24.77 -5.73 17.91
C PRO A 234 25.41 -4.36 17.73
N VAL A 235 26.54 -4.13 18.39
CA VAL A 235 27.31 -2.90 18.23
C VAL A 235 27.89 -2.87 16.82
N LEU A 236 27.57 -1.84 16.05
CA LEU A 236 28.25 -1.60 14.76
C LEU A 236 29.71 -1.25 15.05
N ASP A 237 30.61 -2.15 14.70
CA ASP A 237 32.04 -1.85 14.70
C ASP A 237 32.32 -0.69 13.71
N MET A 238 33.15 0.26 14.09
CA MET A 238 33.51 1.44 13.28
C MET A 238 34.01 1.07 11.88
N ASN A 239 34.63 -0.10 11.73
CA ASN A 239 35.03 -0.66 10.45
C ASN A 239 33.86 -1.06 9.54
N SER A 240 32.73 -1.44 10.12
CA SER A 240 31.51 -1.78 9.38
C SER A 240 30.79 -0.52 8.86
N LYS A 241 30.81 0.56 9.66
CA LYS A 241 30.27 1.89 9.22
C LYS A 241 31.04 2.45 8.04
N SER A 242 32.38 2.38 8.04
CA SER A 242 33.22 2.87 6.94
C SER A 242 33.03 2.07 5.64
N LYS A 243 32.84 0.74 5.71
CA LYS A 243 32.55 -0.11 4.56
C LYS A 243 31.17 0.14 3.94
N LEU A 244 30.16 0.44 4.77
CA LEU A 244 28.81 0.81 4.30
C LEU A 244 28.82 2.20 3.63
N GLN A 245 29.65 3.12 4.11
CA GLN A 245 29.81 4.44 3.47
C GLN A 245 30.66 4.41 2.20
N SER A 246 31.68 3.57 2.12
CA SER A 246 32.55 3.47 0.93
C SER A 246 31.82 2.85 -0.28
N LYS A 247 30.81 2.01 -0.08
CA LYS A 247 29.94 1.52 -1.17
C LYS A 247 29.11 2.63 -1.83
N LYS A 248 28.96 3.77 -1.17
CA LYS A 248 28.25 4.95 -1.72
C LYS A 248 29.05 5.61 -2.85
N THR A 249 30.36 5.61 -2.75
CA THR A 249 31.24 6.26 -3.73
C THR A 249 31.41 5.45 -5.00
N CYS A 250 31.30 4.12 -4.91
CA CYS A 250 31.52 3.21 -6.06
C CYS A 250 30.26 2.99 -6.94
N LYS A 251 29.06 3.45 -6.53
CA LYS A 251 27.82 3.36 -7.32
C LYS A 251 27.44 4.66 -8.03
N ILE A 252 28.24 5.71 -7.89
CA ILE A 252 28.03 7.04 -8.50
C ILE A 252 29.03 7.28 -9.66
N LEU A 253 29.96 6.38 -9.88
CA LEU A 253 30.81 6.29 -11.07
C LEU A 253 30.31 5.17 -11.98
#